data_9b04cd794d651f9dfd44183193a0f4a9
#
_entry.id   9b04cd794d651f9dfd44183193a0f4a9
#
_cell.length_a   1.000
_cell.length_b   1.000
_cell.length_c   1.000
_cell.angle_alpha   90.00
_cell.angle_beta   90.00
_cell.angle_gamma   90.00
#
_symmetry.space_group_name_H-M   'P 1'
#
loop_
_entity.id
_entity.type
_entity.pdbx_description
1 polymer ?
#
loop_
_entity_poly.entity_id
_entity_poly.type
_entity_poly.pdbx_seq_one_letter_code
_entity_poly.pdbx_strand_id
1 'polypeptide(L)'
;EEGRTVEGYHTQDGRIARALPWLREGAVSVLTLPFTGIAQASDLGSAEERIPPDKLDVGRRLALLARHRVYGEEIIDSGPIYRGIKVDGNKVRVEFDSVGGGLVLGGSPSKTGEFSPALITSLKGFALAGNDHKWFPAQGSIEGNSVILWSDAVPYPVAVRYGWKGFPNGTLYNKEGLPAAPFRSDSDQPE
;
A
#
# COMPACT_ATOMS: atom_id res chain seq x y z
N GLU A 1 5.39 20.67 -21.46
CA GLU A 1 4.47 20.96 -20.34
C GLU A 1 4.66 19.91 -19.28
N GLU A 2 5.06 20.37 -18.12
CA GLU A 2 5.55 19.64 -16.96
C GLU A 2 4.61 18.51 -16.52
N GLY A 3 5.20 17.30 -16.35
CA GLY A 3 4.53 16.20 -15.71
C GLY A 3 4.03 16.63 -14.33
N ARG A 4 2.74 16.88 -14.21
CA ARG A 4 2.10 17.21 -12.94
C ARG A 4 2.26 16.03 -12.00
N THR A 5 3.15 16.21 -11.05
CA THR A 5 3.17 15.47 -9.81
C THR A 5 1.73 15.43 -9.27
N VAL A 6 1.25 14.23 -9.04
CA VAL A 6 -0.08 13.98 -8.51
C VAL A 6 -0.23 14.76 -7.20
N GLU A 7 -1.19 15.69 -7.17
CA GLU A 7 -1.51 16.53 -6.03
C GLU A 7 -1.56 15.71 -4.74
N GLY A 8 -0.70 16.07 -3.79
CA GLY A 8 -0.69 15.51 -2.46
C GLY A 8 -0.47 16.64 -1.49
N TYR A 9 -1.10 16.70 -0.44
CA TYR A 9 -0.88 17.41 0.81
C TYR A 9 -0.50 18.87 0.76
N HIS A 10 -1.46 19.68 1.05
CA HIS A 10 -1.25 20.93 1.77
C HIS A 10 -0.92 20.64 3.25
N THR A 11 0.22 20.01 3.53
CA THR A 11 0.91 20.34 4.76
C THR A 11 1.69 21.62 4.46
N GLN A 12 1.68 22.58 5.37
CA GLN A 12 2.43 23.83 5.22
C GLN A 12 3.95 23.59 5.04
N ASP A 13 4.40 22.33 5.12
CA ASP A 13 5.73 21.87 4.78
C ASP A 13 5.68 20.67 3.84
N GLY A 14 5.81 20.92 2.53
CA GLY A 14 5.88 19.88 1.50
C GLY A 14 7.02 18.85 1.71
N ARG A 15 8.00 19.15 2.57
CA ARG A 15 9.09 18.25 2.95
C ARG A 15 8.57 17.06 3.75
N ILE A 16 7.65 17.28 4.71
CA ILE A 16 7.09 16.20 5.53
C ILE A 16 6.32 15.22 4.64
N ALA A 17 5.50 15.73 3.71
CA ALA A 17 4.73 14.87 2.80
C ALA A 17 5.62 13.98 1.93
N ARG A 18 6.80 14.46 1.51
CA ARG A 18 7.78 13.68 0.76
C ARG A 18 8.50 12.65 1.62
N ALA A 19 8.74 12.94 2.88
CA ALA A 19 9.43 12.03 3.80
C ALA A 19 8.55 10.86 4.29
N LEU A 20 7.23 11.01 4.33
CA LEU A 20 6.33 9.99 4.89
C LEU A 20 6.44 8.60 4.23
N PRO A 21 6.56 8.47 2.90
CA PRO A 21 6.76 7.15 2.29
C PRO A 21 8.04 6.45 2.77
N TRP A 22 9.13 7.20 2.88
CA TRP A 22 10.42 6.71 3.37
C TRP A 22 10.36 6.27 4.83
N LEU A 23 9.65 7.01 5.67
CA LEU A 23 9.42 6.64 7.07
C LEU A 23 8.61 5.34 7.18
N ARG A 24 7.61 5.14 6.31
CA ARG A 24 6.84 3.89 6.27
C ARG A 24 7.69 2.71 5.81
N GLU A 25 8.53 2.90 4.79
CA GLU A 25 9.48 1.87 4.36
C GLU A 25 10.44 1.49 5.49
N GLY A 26 11.03 2.49 6.17
CA GLY A 26 11.87 2.26 7.34
C GLY A 26 11.14 1.52 8.45
N ALA A 27 9.85 1.81 8.69
CA ALA A 27 9.05 1.06 9.64
C ALA A 27 8.85 -0.40 9.21
N VAL A 28 8.62 -0.68 7.93
CA VAL A 28 8.46 -2.05 7.41
C VAL A 28 9.75 -2.86 7.59
N SER A 29 10.92 -2.24 7.56
CA SER A 29 12.20 -2.93 7.75
C SER A 29 12.34 -3.61 9.12
N VAL A 30 11.59 -3.18 10.15
CA VAL A 30 11.62 -3.82 11.48
C VAL A 30 11.00 -5.23 11.46
N LEU A 31 10.25 -5.61 10.43
CA LEU A 31 9.69 -6.97 10.28
C LEU A 31 10.75 -8.05 10.12
N THR A 32 12.01 -7.67 9.87
CA THR A 32 13.16 -8.59 9.91
C THR A 32 13.55 -9.01 11.33
N LEU A 33 13.09 -8.27 12.35
CA LEU A 33 13.36 -8.59 13.75
C LEU A 33 12.34 -9.61 14.28
N PRO A 34 12.76 -10.56 15.12
CA PRO A 34 11.81 -11.50 15.72
C PRO A 34 10.82 -10.78 16.65
N PHE A 35 9.62 -11.33 16.77
CA PHE A 35 8.55 -10.84 17.66
C PHE A 35 8.09 -9.40 17.38
N THR A 36 8.31 -8.91 16.18
CA THR A 36 7.82 -7.60 15.74
C THR A 36 6.65 -7.72 14.77
N GLY A 37 5.83 -6.69 14.70
CA GLY A 37 4.72 -6.61 13.77
C GLY A 37 4.32 -5.16 13.50
N ILE A 38 3.70 -4.90 12.37
CA ILE A 38 3.23 -3.59 11.98
C ILE A 38 1.73 -3.65 11.70
N ALA A 39 0.96 -2.85 12.44
CA ALA A 39 -0.42 -2.56 12.08
C ALA A 39 -0.44 -1.41 11.08
N GLN A 40 -0.72 -1.73 9.82
CA GLN A 40 -0.85 -0.71 8.77
C GLN A 40 -2.08 0.16 9.04
N ALA A 41 -1.92 1.49 9.07
CA ALA A 41 -2.98 2.44 9.39
C ALA A 41 -3.05 3.61 8.38
N SER A 42 -2.39 3.49 7.24
CA SER A 42 -2.35 4.55 6.22
C SER A 42 -3.69 4.80 5.53
N ASP A 43 -4.63 3.89 5.66
CA ASP A 43 -6.00 3.95 5.15
C ASP A 43 -7.01 4.53 6.17
N LEU A 44 -6.62 4.73 7.44
CA LEU A 44 -7.52 5.11 8.54
C LEU A 44 -7.54 6.62 8.82
N GLY A 45 -6.76 7.41 8.10
CA GLY A 45 -6.67 8.85 8.26
C GLY A 45 -7.34 9.62 7.13
N SER A 46 -7.28 10.93 7.22
CA SER A 46 -7.61 11.85 6.14
C SER A 46 -6.41 12.73 5.79
N ALA A 47 -6.55 13.52 4.72
CA ALA A 47 -5.50 14.45 4.30
C ALA A 47 -5.25 15.57 5.33
N GLU A 48 -6.26 15.91 6.09
CA GLU A 48 -6.27 17.00 7.06
C GLU A 48 -5.81 16.56 8.45
N GLU A 49 -5.85 15.24 8.73
CA GLU A 49 -5.61 14.69 10.06
C GLU A 49 -4.25 13.98 10.13
N ARG A 50 -3.36 14.46 10.99
CA ARG A 50 -2.03 13.86 11.23
C ARG A 50 -2.09 12.52 11.97
N ILE A 51 -3.16 12.29 12.71
CA ILE A 51 -3.36 11.10 13.54
C ILE A 51 -4.66 10.43 13.10
N PRO A 52 -4.65 9.14 12.74
CA PRO A 52 -5.87 8.45 12.35
C PRO A 52 -6.98 8.61 13.39
N PRO A 53 -8.17 9.10 13.02
CA PRO A 53 -9.29 9.25 13.96
C PRO A 53 -9.87 7.90 14.38
N ASP A 54 -9.80 6.91 13.52
CA ASP A 54 -10.26 5.54 13.79
C ASP A 54 -9.26 4.78 14.66
N LYS A 55 -9.36 4.99 15.99
CA LYS A 55 -8.54 4.29 16.99
C LYS A 55 -8.99 2.84 17.18
N LEU A 56 -10.27 2.56 16.92
CA LEU A 56 -10.82 1.21 17.08
C LEU A 56 -10.15 0.24 16.11
N ASP A 57 -10.07 0.62 14.83
CA ASP A 57 -9.46 -0.25 13.83
C ASP A 57 -7.93 -0.36 14.00
N VAL A 58 -7.26 0.72 14.42
CA VAL A 58 -5.85 0.64 14.83
C VAL A 58 -5.68 -0.39 15.94
N GLY A 59 -6.50 -0.31 17.00
CA GLY A 59 -6.47 -1.26 18.12
C GLY A 59 -6.77 -2.69 17.69
N ARG A 60 -7.77 -2.88 16.80
CA ARG A 60 -8.12 -4.19 16.24
C ARG A 60 -6.94 -4.81 15.49
N ARG A 61 -6.26 -4.06 14.63
CA ARG A 61 -5.08 -4.54 13.87
C ARG A 61 -3.91 -4.88 14.79
N LEU A 62 -3.67 -4.09 15.84
CA LEU A 62 -2.66 -4.41 16.85
C LEU A 62 -3.01 -5.67 17.62
N ALA A 63 -4.29 -5.86 17.96
CA ALA A 63 -4.76 -7.07 18.64
C ALA A 63 -4.59 -8.33 17.78
N LEU A 64 -4.83 -8.27 16.45
CA LEU A 64 -4.57 -9.39 15.55
C LEU A 64 -3.11 -9.82 15.59
N LEU A 65 -2.17 -8.84 15.54
CA LEU A 65 -0.74 -9.12 15.66
C LEU A 65 -0.38 -9.82 16.98
N ALA A 66 -0.91 -9.33 18.11
CA ALA A 66 -0.68 -9.94 19.42
C ALA A 66 -1.25 -11.35 19.49
N ARG A 67 -2.48 -11.55 19.02
CA ARG A 67 -3.15 -12.87 19.01
C ARG A 67 -2.37 -13.89 18.21
N HIS A 68 -1.92 -13.53 17.02
CA HIS A 68 -1.14 -14.45 16.18
C HIS A 68 0.27 -14.66 16.74
N ARG A 69 1.03 -13.59 16.96
CA ARG A 69 2.48 -13.67 17.22
C ARG A 69 2.85 -13.99 18.67
N VAL A 70 2.00 -13.63 19.62
CA VAL A 70 2.26 -13.84 21.05
C VAL A 70 1.45 -15.02 21.59
N TYR A 71 0.17 -15.10 21.22
CA TYR A 71 -0.73 -16.14 21.72
C TYR A 71 -0.84 -17.36 20.80
N GLY A 72 -0.22 -17.33 19.62
CA GLY A 72 -0.14 -18.47 18.71
C GLY A 72 -1.44 -18.83 18.01
N GLU A 73 -2.40 -17.89 17.92
CA GLU A 73 -3.65 -18.15 17.21
C GLU A 73 -3.41 -18.24 15.68
N GLU A 74 -4.06 -19.20 15.03
CA GLU A 74 -4.02 -19.42 13.59
C GLU A 74 -4.95 -18.43 12.86
N ILE A 75 -4.57 -17.15 12.81
CA ILE A 75 -5.33 -16.06 12.18
C ILE A 75 -4.45 -15.24 11.25
N ILE A 76 -5.07 -14.54 10.30
CA ILE A 76 -4.38 -13.59 9.44
C ILE A 76 -4.19 -12.28 10.22
N ASP A 77 -2.94 -11.87 10.43
CA ASP A 77 -2.54 -10.74 11.26
C ASP A 77 -2.10 -9.51 10.45
N SER A 78 -1.89 -9.67 9.14
CA SER A 78 -1.44 -8.59 8.26
C SER A 78 -2.13 -8.62 6.91
N GLY A 79 -2.15 -7.46 6.24
CA GLY A 79 -2.53 -7.36 4.84
C GLY A 79 -1.41 -7.79 3.90
N PRO A 80 -1.63 -7.69 2.57
CA PRO A 80 -0.67 -8.09 1.56
C PRO A 80 0.68 -7.37 1.72
N ILE A 81 1.76 -8.14 1.67
CA ILE A 81 3.14 -7.66 1.76
C ILE A 81 3.82 -7.91 0.41
N TYR A 82 4.44 -6.88 -0.14
CA TYR A 82 5.18 -6.98 -1.39
C TYR A 82 6.27 -8.05 -1.33
N ARG A 83 6.32 -8.92 -2.35
CA ARG A 83 7.34 -9.96 -2.50
C ARG A 83 8.29 -9.69 -3.66
N GLY A 84 7.77 -9.20 -4.79
CA GLY A 84 8.58 -8.98 -5.97
C GLY A 84 7.76 -8.61 -7.20
N ILE A 85 8.47 -8.29 -8.28
CA ILE A 85 7.85 -8.00 -9.59
C ILE A 85 8.42 -8.92 -10.68
N LYS A 86 7.59 -9.12 -11.71
CA LYS A 86 8.01 -9.70 -13.01
C LYS A 86 7.49 -8.80 -14.11
N VAL A 87 8.38 -8.34 -14.97
CA VAL A 87 8.04 -7.52 -16.15
C VAL A 87 7.77 -8.46 -17.32
N ASP A 88 6.65 -8.21 -18.01
CA ASP A 88 6.27 -8.92 -19.25
C ASP A 88 5.77 -7.89 -20.27
N GLY A 89 6.64 -7.53 -21.19
CA GLY A 89 6.40 -6.48 -22.17
C GLY A 89 6.07 -5.14 -21.53
N ASN A 90 4.87 -4.63 -21.78
CA ASN A 90 4.38 -3.37 -21.21
C ASN A 90 3.61 -3.55 -19.88
N LYS A 91 3.61 -4.76 -19.31
CA LYS A 91 2.92 -5.07 -18.07
C LYS A 91 3.90 -5.48 -16.97
N VAL A 92 3.49 -5.26 -15.73
CA VAL A 92 4.22 -5.70 -14.55
C VAL A 92 3.29 -6.54 -13.68
N ARG A 93 3.71 -7.76 -13.38
CA ARG A 93 3.09 -8.61 -12.36
C ARG A 93 3.76 -8.32 -11.02
N VAL A 94 2.95 -7.93 -10.04
CA VAL A 94 3.38 -7.74 -8.66
C VAL A 94 2.89 -8.91 -7.83
N GLU A 95 3.79 -9.57 -7.11
CA GLU A 95 3.51 -10.72 -6.25
C GLU A 95 3.49 -10.30 -4.78
N PHE A 96 2.60 -10.91 -4.01
CA PHE A 96 2.41 -10.60 -2.59
C PHE A 96 2.44 -11.86 -1.73
N ASP A 97 2.99 -11.70 -0.52
CA ASP A 97 2.81 -12.59 0.62
C ASP A 97 1.67 -12.09 1.51
N SER A 98 1.26 -12.87 2.52
CA SER A 98 0.23 -12.52 3.50
C SER A 98 -1.11 -12.12 2.87
N VAL A 99 -1.48 -12.76 1.77
CA VAL A 99 -2.71 -12.47 1.03
C VAL A 99 -3.98 -12.99 1.70
N GLY A 100 -3.88 -13.78 2.75
CA GLY A 100 -5.02 -14.37 3.47
C GLY A 100 -5.92 -15.17 2.53
N GLY A 101 -7.23 -14.91 2.58
CA GLY A 101 -8.23 -15.53 1.69
C GLY A 101 -8.18 -15.04 0.24
N GLY A 102 -7.23 -14.17 -0.12
CA GLY A 102 -7.01 -13.62 -1.45
C GLY A 102 -7.10 -12.10 -1.50
N LEU A 103 -6.62 -11.53 -2.61
CA LEU A 103 -6.63 -10.09 -2.86
C LEU A 103 -8.02 -9.61 -3.26
N VAL A 104 -8.39 -8.43 -2.76
CA VAL A 104 -9.65 -7.75 -3.12
C VAL A 104 -9.43 -6.24 -3.24
N LEU A 105 -10.35 -5.59 -3.94
CA LEU A 105 -10.47 -4.14 -3.88
C LEU A 105 -11.20 -3.75 -2.59
N GLY A 106 -10.69 -2.75 -1.89
CA GLY A 106 -11.28 -2.27 -0.66
C GLY A 106 -10.91 -0.81 -0.38
N GLY A 107 -11.52 -0.27 0.64
CA GLY A 107 -11.24 1.08 1.13
C GLY A 107 -11.20 1.10 2.65
N SER A 108 -10.94 2.27 3.22
CA SER A 108 -10.99 2.45 4.68
C SER A 108 -12.28 1.85 5.23
N PRO A 109 -12.23 1.11 6.32
CA PRO A 109 -13.42 0.62 7.00
C PRO A 109 -14.38 1.77 7.30
N SER A 110 -15.68 1.50 7.30
CA SER A 110 -16.66 2.46 7.78
C SER A 110 -16.41 2.76 9.26
N LYS A 111 -16.95 3.87 9.77
CA LYS A 111 -16.89 4.21 11.21
C LYS A 111 -17.46 3.12 12.13
N THR A 112 -18.15 2.14 11.57
CA THR A 112 -18.67 0.94 12.26
C THR A 112 -17.68 -0.22 12.28
N GLY A 113 -16.49 -0.07 11.69
CA GLY A 113 -15.49 -1.13 11.61
C GLY A 113 -15.78 -2.22 10.57
N GLU A 114 -16.83 -2.04 9.77
CA GLU A 114 -17.17 -3.00 8.70
C GLU A 114 -16.39 -2.69 7.43
N PHE A 115 -15.60 -3.66 6.99
CA PHE A 115 -14.94 -3.63 5.70
C PHE A 115 -15.99 -3.79 4.59
N SER A 116 -16.11 -2.78 3.73
CA SER A 116 -17.02 -2.82 2.59
C SER A 116 -16.25 -2.77 1.27
N PRO A 117 -16.05 -3.90 0.60
CA PRO A 117 -15.43 -3.93 -0.72
C PRO A 117 -16.36 -3.40 -1.82
N ALA A 118 -17.65 -3.28 -1.56
CA ALA A 118 -18.69 -3.18 -2.58
C ALA A 118 -18.74 -1.88 -3.40
N LEU A 119 -18.01 -0.82 -3.03
CA LEU A 119 -18.08 0.47 -3.72
C LEU A 119 -16.80 0.85 -4.50
N ILE A 120 -15.76 0.02 -4.44
CA ILE A 120 -14.49 0.30 -5.10
C ILE A 120 -14.34 -0.57 -6.33
N THR A 121 -14.39 0.05 -7.50
CA THR A 121 -14.40 -0.63 -8.81
C THR A 121 -13.05 -0.59 -9.51
N SER A 122 -12.06 0.11 -8.95
CA SER A 122 -10.75 0.26 -9.59
C SER A 122 -9.59 0.16 -8.61
N LEU A 123 -8.52 -0.46 -9.07
CA LEU A 123 -7.26 -0.52 -8.36
C LEU A 123 -6.59 0.86 -8.37
N LYS A 124 -6.24 1.38 -7.20
CA LYS A 124 -5.59 2.70 -7.04
C LYS A 124 -4.35 2.59 -6.18
N GLY A 125 -3.52 3.64 -6.23
CA GLY A 125 -2.34 3.76 -5.38
C GLY A 125 -1.06 3.23 -6.03
N PHE A 126 -1.13 2.62 -7.21
CA PHE A 126 0.03 2.16 -7.95
C PHE A 126 0.57 3.22 -8.91
N ALA A 127 1.89 3.23 -9.05
CA ALA A 127 2.61 4.00 -10.07
C ALA A 127 3.69 3.13 -10.72
N LEU A 128 3.94 3.37 -11.99
CA LEU A 128 4.99 2.73 -12.80
C LEU A 128 6.01 3.78 -13.24
N ALA A 129 7.26 3.35 -13.38
CA ALA A 129 8.30 4.13 -14.04
C ALA A 129 9.08 3.27 -15.04
N GLY A 130 9.56 3.90 -16.10
CA GLY A 130 10.58 3.38 -17.00
C GLY A 130 12.00 3.71 -16.50
N ASN A 131 13.00 3.49 -17.37
CA ASN A 131 14.40 3.79 -17.07
C ASN A 131 14.69 5.30 -16.85
N ASP A 132 13.75 6.17 -17.19
CA ASP A 132 13.86 7.61 -16.98
C ASP A 132 13.43 8.05 -15.57
N HIS A 133 13.04 7.10 -14.72
CA HIS A 133 12.57 7.30 -13.33
C HIS A 133 11.39 8.29 -13.19
N LYS A 134 10.63 8.51 -14.30
CA LYS A 134 9.40 9.30 -14.22
C LYS A 134 8.22 8.43 -13.86
N TRP A 135 7.52 8.82 -12.79
CA TRP A 135 6.44 8.04 -12.20
C TRP A 135 5.07 8.47 -12.76
N PHE A 136 4.33 7.51 -13.27
CA PHE A 136 2.98 7.70 -13.79
C PHE A 136 1.99 6.77 -13.09
N PRO A 137 0.73 7.21 -12.90
CA PRO A 137 -0.31 6.33 -12.37
C PRO A 137 -0.46 5.08 -13.23
N ALA A 138 -0.62 3.94 -12.56
CA ALA A 138 -0.87 2.67 -13.22
C ALA A 138 -2.34 2.28 -13.16
N GLN A 139 -2.81 1.65 -14.23
CA GLN A 139 -4.01 0.84 -14.24
C GLN A 139 -3.65 -0.58 -13.83
N GLY A 140 -4.63 -1.36 -13.36
CA GLY A 140 -4.34 -2.73 -12.99
C GLY A 140 -5.57 -3.58 -12.73
N SER A 141 -5.33 -4.89 -12.66
CA SER A 141 -6.29 -5.92 -12.31
C SER A 141 -5.70 -6.89 -11.30
N ILE A 142 -6.55 -7.46 -10.44
CA ILE A 142 -6.16 -8.55 -9.54
C ILE A 142 -6.29 -9.86 -10.31
N GLU A 143 -5.22 -10.68 -10.28
CA GLU A 143 -5.17 -12.02 -10.84
C GLU A 143 -4.65 -13.01 -9.78
N GLY A 144 -5.57 -13.71 -9.14
CA GLY A 144 -5.23 -14.61 -8.03
C GLY A 144 -4.59 -13.85 -6.87
N ASN A 145 -3.36 -14.21 -6.52
CA ASN A 145 -2.58 -13.58 -5.46
C ASN A 145 -1.56 -12.54 -6.01
N SER A 146 -1.81 -12.03 -7.20
CA SER A 146 -0.96 -11.04 -7.88
C SER A 146 -1.79 -9.88 -8.40
N VAL A 147 -1.11 -8.79 -8.69
CA VAL A 147 -1.68 -7.64 -9.41
C VAL A 147 -0.94 -7.46 -10.72
N ILE A 148 -1.69 -7.31 -11.82
CA ILE A 148 -1.13 -6.96 -13.13
C ILE A 148 -1.33 -5.48 -13.35
N LEU A 149 -0.24 -4.76 -13.63
CA LEU A 149 -0.20 -3.31 -13.81
C LEU A 149 0.24 -2.95 -15.22
N TRP A 150 -0.28 -1.83 -15.74
CA TRP A 150 0.15 -1.21 -16.98
C TRP A 150 -0.12 0.29 -16.94
N SER A 151 0.55 1.03 -17.83
CA SER A 151 0.32 2.45 -18.05
C SER A 151 0.68 2.81 -19.49
N ASP A 152 -0.22 3.49 -20.21
CA ASP A 152 0.04 3.93 -21.58
C ASP A 152 1.20 4.94 -21.64
N ALA A 153 1.44 5.66 -20.54
CA ALA A 153 2.57 6.60 -20.42
C ALA A 153 3.92 5.90 -20.15
N VAL A 154 3.91 4.58 -19.83
CA VAL A 154 5.12 3.81 -19.51
C VAL A 154 5.14 2.50 -20.30
N PRO A 155 5.49 2.55 -21.60
CA PRO A 155 5.46 1.35 -22.47
C PRO A 155 6.52 0.30 -22.08
N TYR A 156 7.56 0.68 -21.37
CA TYR A 156 8.64 -0.19 -20.91
C TYR A 156 8.85 0.00 -19.40
N PRO A 157 7.95 -0.52 -18.55
CA PRO A 157 8.06 -0.36 -17.11
C PRO A 157 9.22 -1.17 -16.54
N VAL A 158 9.94 -0.59 -15.59
CA VAL A 158 11.04 -1.25 -14.87
C VAL A 158 10.83 -1.22 -13.36
N ALA A 159 9.98 -0.32 -12.86
CA ALA A 159 9.76 -0.15 -11.43
C ALA A 159 8.29 0.15 -11.11
N VAL A 160 7.90 -0.25 -9.89
CA VAL A 160 6.56 -0.09 -9.32
C VAL A 160 6.67 0.55 -7.94
N ARG A 161 5.76 1.48 -7.65
CA ARG A 161 5.50 1.97 -6.28
C ARG A 161 4.02 1.81 -5.95
N TYR A 162 3.72 1.48 -4.69
CA TYR A 162 2.37 1.42 -4.16
C TYR A 162 2.26 2.25 -2.88
N GLY A 163 1.22 3.07 -2.79
CA GLY A 163 1.01 3.91 -1.61
C GLY A 163 2.14 4.91 -1.34
N TRP A 164 2.94 5.24 -2.36
CA TRP A 164 4.15 6.05 -2.25
C TRP A 164 3.83 7.56 -2.27
N LYS A 165 3.01 7.98 -1.31
CA LYS A 165 2.56 9.37 -1.12
C LYS A 165 2.45 9.70 0.36
N GLY A 166 2.42 10.98 0.67
CA GLY A 166 2.15 11.45 2.01
C GLY A 166 0.88 10.80 2.58
N PHE A 167 -0.22 10.85 1.83
CA PHE A 167 -1.47 10.13 2.10
C PHE A 167 -1.79 9.15 0.98
N PRO A 168 -1.58 7.90 1.18
CA PRO A 168 -1.91 6.91 0.17
C PRO A 168 -3.42 6.68 0.11
N ASN A 169 -3.92 6.60 -1.12
CA ASN A 169 -5.31 6.24 -1.42
C ASN A 169 -5.36 4.84 -2.07
N GLY A 170 -4.54 3.93 -1.57
CA GLY A 170 -4.46 2.57 -2.06
C GLY A 170 -5.74 1.79 -1.81
N THR A 171 -6.13 0.95 -2.77
CA THR A 171 -7.36 0.14 -2.71
C THR A 171 -7.10 -1.36 -2.74
N LEU A 172 -5.87 -1.80 -2.48
CA LEU A 172 -5.52 -3.21 -2.38
C LEU A 172 -5.62 -3.70 -0.94
N TYR A 173 -6.41 -4.73 -0.73
CA TYR A 173 -6.66 -5.38 0.57
C TYR A 173 -6.65 -6.89 0.42
N ASN A 174 -6.57 -7.61 1.53
CA ASN A 174 -6.99 -9.00 1.57
C ASN A 174 -8.48 -9.13 1.96
N LYS A 175 -9.03 -10.34 1.82
CA LYS A 175 -10.43 -10.61 2.18
C LYS A 175 -10.74 -10.41 3.66
N GLU A 176 -9.74 -10.42 4.53
CA GLU A 176 -9.85 -10.14 5.97
C GLU A 176 -9.96 -8.64 6.27
N GLY A 177 -9.95 -7.78 5.23
CA GLY A 177 -10.09 -6.34 5.35
C GLY A 177 -8.83 -5.62 5.82
N LEU A 178 -7.66 -6.24 5.64
CA LEU A 178 -6.38 -5.64 5.99
C LEU A 178 -5.72 -5.05 4.74
N PRO A 179 -5.29 -3.78 4.76
CA PRO A 179 -4.72 -3.09 3.62
C PRO A 179 -3.31 -3.59 3.28
N ALA A 180 -2.96 -3.57 2.00
CA ALA A 180 -1.60 -3.81 1.57
C ALA A 180 -0.64 -2.75 2.11
N ALA A 181 0.54 -3.20 2.54
CA ALA A 181 1.60 -2.30 2.96
C ALA A 181 2.12 -1.48 1.77
N PRO A 182 2.41 -0.18 1.93
CA PRO A 182 3.12 0.60 0.94
C PRO A 182 4.49 0.00 0.63
N PHE A 183 4.88 0.05 -0.64
CA PHE A 183 6.17 -0.46 -1.07
C PHE A 183 6.70 0.27 -2.30
N ARG A 184 7.97 0.04 -2.61
CA ARG A 184 8.63 0.33 -3.89
C ARG A 184 9.50 -0.84 -4.32
N SER A 185 9.71 -0.97 -5.62
CA SER A 185 10.62 -1.96 -6.21
C SER A 185 11.94 -1.36 -6.69
N ASP A 186 12.04 -0.04 -6.69
CA ASP A 186 13.24 0.71 -7.07
C ASP A 186 14.22 0.88 -5.91
N SER A 187 15.43 1.31 -6.23
CA SER A 187 16.50 1.64 -5.27
C SER A 187 16.82 3.14 -5.22
N ASP A 188 15.93 3.98 -5.76
CA ASP A 188 16.14 5.43 -5.74
C ASP A 188 16.36 5.95 -4.33
N GLN A 189 17.21 6.96 -4.19
CA GLN A 189 17.47 7.61 -2.91
C GLN A 189 16.50 8.78 -2.71
N PRO A 190 16.21 9.18 -1.46
CA PRO A 190 15.47 10.41 -1.17
C PRO A 190 16.19 11.62 -1.78
N GLU A 191 15.43 12.52 -2.42
CA GLU A 191 15.90 13.84 -2.86
C GLU A 191 15.95 14.83 -1.69
#